data_10d567488ffe7916a2b5345900e117e7
#
_entry.id   10d567488ffe7916a2b5345900e117e7
#
_cell.length_a   1.000
_cell.length_b   1.000
_cell.length_c   1.000
_cell.angle_alpha   90.00
_cell.angle_beta   90.00
_cell.angle_gamma   90.00
#
_symmetry.space_group_name_H-M   'P 1'
#
loop_
_entity.id
_entity.type
_entity.pdbx_description
1 polymer ?
#
loop_
_entity_poly.entity_id
_entity_poly.type
_entity_poly.pdbx_seq_one_letter_code
_entity_poly.pdbx_strand_id
1 'polypeptide(L)'
;MRILDLLRMSSANLWKRKVRTLLTILGVVIGTASIVVMVSLGLGLNKATMEDIEQYGGLTTIEVREGRGDSSSYTTYSIGGGGSVTFSSDSGSSSSKDKVMRLDDAAVSLLESLDHVENVYPVLQLNIVAKYGQYVDDYMTIQGMTPEGLQALNIEIGDGKLPLDDKELQFFYGNRVAADFYNPRTYEYPYYDKGVFAVDFMKDSVFFIFDQDAYYASQNSGSSGRDGDSTTTPPKKYLIPTAGVEKQSEDGRYSANGYNVYCNLDALTATLKRVFRNKAIPGQPTTSNGKPYKDLFYSVLKVNVDDIDNMIAVQEQIQALGYEASSNIEWIESTQKQYANIQAMLGGIGAISLLVAAIGITNTMMMSIYERTKEIGVMKVLGCDM
;
A
#
# COMPACT_ATOMS: atom_id res chain seq x y z
N MET A 1 -5.44 33.98 -56.38
CA MET A 1 -4.34 33.98 -55.38
C MET A 1 -4.07 32.57 -54.93
N ARG A 2 -2.82 32.10 -55.01
CA ARG A 2 -2.47 30.75 -54.54
C ARG A 2 -2.34 30.79 -53.01
N ILE A 3 -2.79 29.73 -52.35
CA ILE A 3 -2.74 29.58 -50.89
C ILE A 3 -1.32 29.83 -50.33
N LEU A 4 -0.31 29.45 -51.12
CA LEU A 4 1.11 29.71 -50.82
C LEU A 4 1.48 31.20 -50.73
N ASP A 5 0.87 32.07 -51.56
CA ASP A 5 1.14 33.53 -51.57
C ASP A 5 0.52 34.19 -50.30
N LEU A 6 -0.66 33.70 -49.90
CA LEU A 6 -1.30 34.09 -48.63
C LEU A 6 -0.48 33.72 -47.42
N LEU A 7 0.04 32.48 -47.39
CA LEU A 7 0.91 32.02 -46.31
C LEU A 7 2.22 32.81 -46.23
N ARG A 8 2.81 33.16 -47.41
CA ARG A 8 4.05 33.92 -47.49
C ARG A 8 3.86 35.38 -47.07
N MET A 9 2.73 36.01 -47.41
CA MET A 9 2.39 37.35 -46.93
C MET A 9 2.08 37.40 -45.43
N SER A 10 1.37 36.38 -44.93
CA SER A 10 1.06 36.25 -43.53
C SER A 10 2.33 36.07 -42.68
N SER A 11 3.21 35.19 -43.10
CA SER A 11 4.49 34.94 -42.39
C SER A 11 5.41 36.17 -42.40
N ALA A 12 5.48 36.88 -43.51
CA ALA A 12 6.27 38.14 -43.58
C ALA A 12 5.79 39.22 -42.64
N ASN A 13 4.46 39.34 -42.41
CA ASN A 13 3.89 40.27 -41.44
C ASN A 13 4.12 39.88 -39.97
N LEU A 14 4.13 38.55 -39.69
CA LEU A 14 4.49 38.04 -38.36
C LEU A 14 5.95 38.36 -38.01
N TRP A 15 6.86 38.29 -38.97
CA TRP A 15 8.29 38.60 -38.80
C TRP A 15 8.60 40.08 -38.53
N LYS A 16 7.77 41.02 -39.00
CA LYS A 16 7.95 42.46 -38.73
C LYS A 16 7.75 42.82 -37.24
N ARG A 17 6.98 42.02 -36.46
CA ARG A 17 6.69 42.29 -35.07
C ARG A 17 7.10 41.07 -34.18
N LYS A 18 8.35 40.63 -34.29
CA LYS A 18 8.89 39.36 -33.74
C LYS A 18 8.58 39.18 -32.24
N VAL A 19 8.82 40.19 -31.40
CA VAL A 19 8.65 40.08 -29.93
C VAL A 19 7.20 39.84 -29.56
N ARG A 20 6.25 40.51 -30.20
CA ARG A 20 4.83 40.38 -29.87
C ARG A 20 4.28 39.03 -30.32
N THR A 21 4.65 38.62 -31.54
CA THR A 21 4.26 37.28 -32.05
C THR A 21 4.84 36.16 -31.21
N LEU A 22 6.11 36.27 -30.80
CA LEU A 22 6.74 35.31 -29.94
C LEU A 22 6.03 35.19 -28.58
N LEU A 23 5.71 36.32 -27.94
CA LEU A 23 5.01 36.37 -26.65
C LEU A 23 3.61 35.74 -26.74
N THR A 24 2.84 36.04 -27.80
CA THR A 24 1.51 35.43 -27.99
C THR A 24 1.59 33.91 -28.25
N ILE A 25 2.50 33.48 -29.09
CA ILE A 25 2.71 32.04 -29.35
C ILE A 25 3.12 31.33 -28.05
N LEU A 26 4.07 31.89 -27.30
CA LEU A 26 4.56 31.34 -26.04
C LEU A 26 3.42 31.25 -25.01
N GLY A 27 2.57 32.27 -24.89
CA GLY A 27 1.40 32.26 -24.02
C GLY A 27 0.39 31.16 -24.38
N VAL A 28 0.09 30.97 -25.66
CA VAL A 28 -0.80 29.90 -26.13
C VAL A 28 -0.16 28.51 -25.89
N VAL A 29 1.11 28.35 -26.21
CA VAL A 29 1.83 27.08 -26.01
C VAL A 29 1.86 26.69 -24.53
N ILE A 30 2.22 27.61 -23.66
CA ILE A 30 2.24 27.34 -22.21
C ILE A 30 0.82 27.04 -21.69
N GLY A 31 -0.19 27.81 -22.11
CA GLY A 31 -1.56 27.58 -21.69
C GLY A 31 -2.11 26.23 -22.14
N THR A 32 -1.93 25.86 -23.41
CA THR A 32 -2.38 24.57 -23.92
C THR A 32 -1.58 23.41 -23.34
N ALA A 33 -0.26 23.53 -23.21
CA ALA A 33 0.58 22.52 -22.57
C ALA A 33 0.15 22.28 -21.11
N SER A 34 -0.12 23.34 -20.33
CA SER A 34 -0.59 23.20 -18.94
C SER A 34 -1.91 22.43 -18.87
N ILE A 35 -2.86 22.70 -19.75
CA ILE A 35 -4.14 21.98 -19.78
C ILE A 35 -3.94 20.51 -20.16
N VAL A 36 -3.13 20.23 -21.18
CA VAL A 36 -2.84 18.85 -21.60
C VAL A 36 -2.16 18.07 -20.48
N VAL A 37 -1.16 18.67 -19.82
CA VAL A 37 -0.48 18.04 -18.69
C VAL A 37 -1.45 17.81 -17.52
N MET A 38 -2.31 18.78 -17.20
CA MET A 38 -3.33 18.66 -16.14
C MET A 38 -4.27 17.47 -16.40
N VAL A 39 -4.81 17.34 -17.61
CA VAL A 39 -5.74 16.26 -17.96
C VAL A 39 -5.00 14.91 -18.00
N SER A 40 -3.83 14.86 -18.61
CA SER A 40 -3.02 13.65 -18.73
C SER A 40 -2.57 13.15 -17.36
N LEU A 41 -2.13 14.06 -16.47
CA LEU A 41 -1.73 13.74 -15.11
C LEU A 41 -2.93 13.22 -14.31
N GLY A 42 -4.09 13.88 -14.42
CA GLY A 42 -5.30 13.45 -13.71
C GLY A 42 -5.76 12.05 -14.08
N LEU A 43 -5.81 11.75 -15.37
CA LEU A 43 -6.19 10.41 -15.86
C LEU A 43 -5.13 9.35 -15.52
N GLY A 44 -3.84 9.70 -15.70
CA GLY A 44 -2.73 8.78 -15.45
C GLY A 44 -2.59 8.42 -13.97
N LEU A 45 -2.67 9.41 -13.09
CA LEU A 45 -2.57 9.19 -11.63
C LEU A 45 -3.77 8.43 -11.09
N ASN A 46 -4.98 8.74 -11.56
CA ASN A 46 -6.18 8.00 -11.12
C ASN A 46 -6.08 6.51 -11.53
N LYS A 47 -5.63 6.24 -12.77
CA LYS A 47 -5.41 4.88 -13.22
C LYS A 47 -4.32 4.16 -12.42
N ALA A 48 -3.18 4.81 -12.19
CA ALA A 48 -2.08 4.24 -11.43
C ALA A 48 -2.49 3.95 -9.97
N THR A 49 -3.23 4.88 -9.34
CA THR A 49 -3.74 4.68 -7.98
C THR A 49 -4.70 3.49 -7.92
N MET A 50 -5.58 3.33 -8.92
CA MET A 50 -6.52 2.22 -8.97
C MET A 50 -5.78 0.87 -9.15
N GLU A 51 -4.81 0.80 -10.05
CA GLU A 51 -3.96 -0.38 -10.25
C GLU A 51 -3.16 -0.73 -8.98
N ASP A 52 -2.60 0.27 -8.29
CA ASP A 52 -1.89 0.07 -7.03
C ASP A 52 -2.83 -0.51 -5.95
N ILE A 53 -4.07 0.00 -5.83
CA ILE A 53 -5.03 -0.47 -4.82
C ILE A 53 -5.50 -1.89 -5.11
N GLU A 54 -5.80 -2.23 -6.37
CA GLU A 54 -6.13 -3.60 -6.76
C GLU A 54 -5.00 -4.57 -6.36
N GLN A 55 -3.77 -4.13 -6.46
CA GLN A 55 -2.59 -4.90 -6.11
C GLN A 55 -2.35 -4.97 -4.59
N TYR A 56 -2.78 -3.95 -3.80
CA TYR A 56 -2.54 -3.82 -2.35
C TYR A 56 -3.69 -4.34 -1.47
N GLY A 57 -4.48 -5.30 -1.91
CA GLY A 57 -5.46 -5.99 -1.06
C GLY A 57 -6.92 -5.67 -1.36
N GLY A 58 -7.19 -5.04 -2.52
CA GLY A 58 -8.54 -4.74 -2.99
C GLY A 58 -9.07 -3.40 -2.46
N LEU A 59 -10.05 -2.89 -3.23
CA LEU A 59 -10.73 -1.62 -2.95
C LEU A 59 -11.77 -1.73 -1.84
N THR A 60 -12.25 -2.95 -1.57
CA THR A 60 -13.43 -3.22 -0.75
C THR A 60 -13.10 -3.99 0.53
N THR A 61 -11.84 -3.99 0.98
CA THR A 61 -11.43 -4.70 2.18
C THR A 61 -11.18 -3.74 3.35
N ILE A 62 -11.84 -4.01 4.49
CA ILE A 62 -11.62 -3.35 5.78
C ILE A 62 -10.82 -4.29 6.67
N GLU A 63 -9.71 -3.83 7.22
CA GLU A 63 -8.98 -4.54 8.27
C GLU A 63 -9.53 -4.16 9.64
N VAL A 64 -10.01 -5.17 10.36
CA VAL A 64 -10.56 -5.03 11.71
C VAL A 64 -9.59 -5.63 12.71
N ARG A 65 -9.25 -4.86 13.74
CA ARG A 65 -8.35 -5.22 14.83
C ARG A 65 -9.04 -5.12 16.18
N GLU A 66 -8.42 -5.65 17.23
CA GLU A 66 -8.92 -5.53 18.60
C GLU A 66 -9.10 -4.05 18.98
N GLY A 67 -10.32 -3.68 19.38
CA GLY A 67 -10.60 -2.35 19.90
C GLY A 67 -10.20 -2.27 21.39
N ARG A 68 -9.33 -1.33 21.72
CA ARG A 68 -9.15 -0.89 23.11
C ARG A 68 -10.11 0.25 23.37
N GLY A 69 -10.97 0.12 24.37
CA GLY A 69 -12.02 1.10 24.72
C GLY A 69 -11.55 2.46 25.20
N ASP A 70 -10.32 2.85 24.93
CA ASP A 70 -9.81 4.19 25.20
C ASP A 70 -9.12 4.74 23.95
N SER A 71 -9.50 5.96 23.59
CA SER A 71 -9.08 6.68 22.41
C SER A 71 -7.62 7.17 22.49
N SER A 72 -6.68 6.27 22.61
CA SER A 72 -5.28 6.61 22.32
C SER A 72 -5.02 6.35 20.84
N SER A 73 -5.02 7.42 20.09
CA SER A 73 -4.74 7.50 18.66
C SER A 73 -3.44 6.74 18.32
N TYR A 74 -3.57 5.52 17.82
CA TYR A 74 -2.46 4.84 17.19
C TYR A 74 -2.39 5.29 15.73
N THR A 75 -1.47 6.17 15.43
CA THR A 75 -1.17 6.49 14.03
C THR A 75 -0.31 5.37 13.47
N THR A 76 -0.93 4.41 12.84
CA THR A 76 -0.21 3.38 12.08
C THR A 76 0.16 3.95 10.73
N TYR A 77 1.41 4.34 10.54
CA TYR A 77 1.93 4.68 9.22
C TYR A 77 2.33 3.39 8.52
N SER A 78 1.54 2.97 7.55
CA SER A 78 1.95 1.98 6.55
C SER A 78 2.98 2.66 5.63
N ILE A 79 4.25 2.46 5.92
CA ILE A 79 5.31 2.82 4.97
C ILE A 79 5.30 1.73 3.92
N GLY A 80 5.07 2.11 2.67
CA GLY A 80 5.08 1.19 1.53
C GLY A 80 6.34 0.33 1.54
N GLY A 81 6.15 -0.97 1.79
CA GLY A 81 7.22 -1.95 1.98
C GLY A 81 7.01 -2.72 3.29
N GLY A 82 5.86 -3.42 3.46
CA GLY A 82 5.67 -4.55 4.38
C GLY A 82 5.93 -4.37 5.88
N GLY A 83 6.23 -3.18 6.37
CA GLY A 83 6.46 -2.92 7.78
C GLY A 83 5.48 -1.90 8.35
N SER A 84 4.57 -2.31 9.23
CA SER A 84 3.82 -1.37 10.06
C SER A 84 4.62 -1.05 11.32
N VAL A 85 5.03 0.20 11.48
CA VAL A 85 5.62 0.68 12.74
C VAL A 85 4.50 1.28 13.59
N THR A 86 4.09 0.56 14.62
CA THR A 86 3.13 1.05 15.61
C THR A 86 3.87 1.82 16.67
N PHE A 87 3.72 3.14 16.71
CA PHE A 87 4.16 3.95 17.83
C PHE A 87 3.06 4.00 18.88
N SER A 88 3.25 3.29 19.98
CA SER A 88 2.47 3.53 21.19
C SER A 88 3.10 4.70 21.96
N SER A 89 2.45 5.84 21.96
CA SER A 89 2.76 6.88 22.95
C SER A 89 2.13 6.47 24.29
N ASP A 90 2.93 5.83 25.11
CA ASP A 90 2.58 5.56 26.50
C ASP A 90 2.60 6.88 27.27
N SER A 91 1.45 7.46 27.53
CA SER A 91 1.28 8.56 28.45
C SER A 91 0.07 8.31 29.35
N GLY A 92 0.36 7.67 30.49
CA GLY A 92 -0.41 7.90 31.72
C GLY A 92 -1.54 6.93 32.01
N SER A 93 -1.22 5.94 32.82
CA SER A 93 -2.05 5.43 33.91
C SER A 93 -3.47 6.00 33.98
N SER A 94 -4.45 5.23 33.52
CA SER A 94 -5.78 5.24 34.10
C SER A 94 -6.32 3.81 34.17
N SER A 95 -6.58 3.36 35.36
CA SER A 95 -7.20 2.08 35.71
C SER A 95 -8.70 2.14 35.40
N SER A 96 -9.08 1.96 34.16
CA SER A 96 -10.43 1.55 33.81
C SER A 96 -10.35 0.13 33.23
N LYS A 97 -11.21 -0.75 33.76
CA LYS A 97 -11.38 -2.11 33.24
C LYS A 97 -12.16 -2.02 31.91
N ASP A 98 -11.55 -1.44 30.91
CA ASP A 98 -12.16 -1.36 29.60
C ASP A 98 -12.18 -2.75 28.98
N LYS A 99 -13.36 -3.16 28.58
CA LYS A 99 -13.61 -4.46 27.96
C LYS A 99 -12.96 -4.46 26.58
N VAL A 100 -11.77 -5.04 26.50
CA VAL A 100 -11.11 -5.26 25.20
C VAL A 100 -12.02 -6.13 24.34
N MET A 101 -12.46 -5.61 23.20
CA MET A 101 -13.23 -6.35 22.22
C MET A 101 -12.27 -7.22 21.42
N ARG A 102 -12.29 -8.53 21.70
CA ARG A 102 -11.42 -9.51 21.07
C ARG A 102 -12.00 -10.05 19.80
N LEU A 103 -11.12 -10.49 18.91
CA LEU A 103 -11.48 -11.09 17.64
C LEU A 103 -11.58 -12.62 17.80
N ASP A 104 -12.76 -13.10 18.04
CA ASP A 104 -13.12 -14.52 18.15
C ASP A 104 -14.18 -14.90 17.09
N ASP A 105 -14.61 -16.15 17.10
CA ASP A 105 -15.65 -16.63 16.16
C ASP A 105 -16.99 -15.89 16.33
N ALA A 106 -17.26 -15.38 17.53
CA ALA A 106 -18.45 -14.57 17.76
C ALA A 106 -18.33 -13.20 17.09
N ALA A 107 -17.12 -12.61 17.10
CA ALA A 107 -16.85 -11.39 16.37
C ALA A 107 -16.97 -11.58 14.84
N VAL A 108 -16.50 -12.71 14.31
CA VAL A 108 -16.66 -13.04 12.88
C VAL A 108 -18.15 -13.08 12.53
N SER A 109 -18.96 -13.86 13.28
CA SER A 109 -20.40 -13.98 13.01
C SER A 109 -21.15 -12.65 13.18
N LEU A 110 -20.71 -11.80 14.11
CA LEU A 110 -21.28 -10.47 14.31
C LEU A 110 -21.01 -9.58 13.08
N LEU A 111 -19.79 -9.56 12.58
CA LEU A 111 -19.41 -8.74 11.43
C LEU A 111 -20.03 -9.25 10.12
N GLU A 112 -20.18 -10.56 9.96
CA GLU A 112 -20.91 -11.15 8.82
C GLU A 112 -22.40 -10.78 8.81
N SER A 113 -22.97 -10.41 9.95
CA SER A 113 -24.39 -10.00 10.05
C SER A 113 -24.63 -8.53 9.71
N LEU A 114 -23.58 -7.73 9.46
CA LEU A 114 -23.72 -6.33 9.10
C LEU A 114 -24.18 -6.17 7.65
N ASP A 115 -24.98 -5.14 7.40
CA ASP A 115 -25.41 -4.80 6.05
C ASP A 115 -24.20 -4.44 5.18
N HIS A 116 -24.22 -4.85 3.91
CA HIS A 116 -23.15 -4.62 2.93
C HIS A 116 -21.84 -5.40 3.18
N VAL A 117 -21.78 -6.30 4.15
CA VAL A 117 -20.65 -7.22 4.33
C VAL A 117 -20.91 -8.49 3.52
N GLU A 118 -20.00 -8.82 2.60
CA GLU A 118 -20.06 -10.06 1.81
C GLU A 118 -19.41 -11.23 2.52
N ASN A 119 -18.19 -11.02 3.02
CA ASN A 119 -17.39 -12.07 3.64
C ASN A 119 -16.47 -11.49 4.72
N VAL A 120 -16.21 -12.31 5.75
CA VAL A 120 -15.24 -12.00 6.79
C VAL A 120 -14.18 -13.11 6.83
N TYR A 121 -12.92 -12.75 6.62
CA TYR A 121 -11.82 -13.69 6.63
C TYR A 121 -10.98 -13.50 7.90
N PRO A 122 -10.99 -14.46 8.82
CA PRO A 122 -10.14 -14.42 10.00
C PRO A 122 -8.67 -14.67 9.63
N VAL A 123 -7.79 -13.86 10.18
CA VAL A 123 -6.35 -13.94 9.99
C VAL A 123 -5.66 -14.11 11.34
N LEU A 124 -4.91 -15.19 11.49
CA LEU A 124 -4.02 -15.41 12.61
C LEU A 124 -2.60 -15.05 12.19
N GLN A 125 -2.07 -13.97 12.73
CA GLN A 125 -0.74 -13.49 12.44
C GLN A 125 0.24 -13.88 13.55
N LEU A 126 1.42 -14.37 13.16
CA LEU A 126 2.47 -14.76 14.07
C LEU A 126 3.83 -14.43 13.47
N ASN A 127 4.74 -13.91 14.29
CA ASN A 127 6.13 -13.72 13.91
C ASN A 127 6.95 -14.95 14.34
N ILE A 128 7.77 -15.45 13.43
CA ILE A 128 8.65 -16.60 13.68
C ILE A 128 10.07 -16.27 13.22
N VAL A 129 11.02 -17.12 13.64
CA VAL A 129 12.39 -17.04 13.14
C VAL A 129 12.61 -18.13 12.10
N ALA A 130 13.07 -17.72 10.91
CA ALA A 130 13.52 -18.63 9.85
C ALA A 130 15.03 -18.65 9.78
N LYS A 131 15.61 -19.86 9.56
CA LYS A 131 17.06 -20.06 9.55
C LYS A 131 17.51 -20.94 8.41
N TYR A 132 18.45 -20.43 7.62
CA TYR A 132 19.08 -21.16 6.53
C TYR A 132 20.60 -20.97 6.54
N GLY A 133 21.34 -22.02 6.87
CA GLY A 133 22.79 -21.95 6.98
C GLY A 133 23.26 -20.88 7.98
N GLN A 134 23.93 -19.85 7.47
CA GLN A 134 24.40 -18.70 8.23
C GLN A 134 23.42 -17.51 8.21
N TYR A 135 22.36 -17.59 7.43
CA TYR A 135 21.37 -16.52 7.28
C TYR A 135 20.16 -16.77 8.16
N VAL A 136 19.58 -15.68 8.64
CA VAL A 136 18.41 -15.67 9.53
C VAL A 136 17.46 -14.58 9.07
N ASP A 137 16.17 -14.86 9.10
CA ASP A 137 15.12 -13.87 9.18
C ASP A 137 14.45 -14.06 10.54
N ASP A 138 14.61 -13.09 11.43
CA ASP A 138 14.12 -13.16 12.82
C ASP A 138 12.77 -12.48 13.02
N TYR A 139 12.19 -11.92 11.96
CA TYR A 139 10.87 -11.28 11.98
C TYR A 139 9.91 -11.78 10.89
N MET A 140 10.13 -12.99 10.39
CA MET A 140 9.25 -13.55 9.36
C MET A 140 7.80 -13.61 9.84
N THR A 141 6.92 -12.93 9.13
CA THR A 141 5.50 -12.86 9.46
C THR A 141 4.71 -13.96 8.74
N ILE A 142 4.06 -14.83 9.51
CA ILE A 142 3.14 -15.85 8.98
C ILE A 142 1.70 -15.34 9.15
N GLN A 143 0.90 -15.54 8.12
CA GLN A 143 -0.54 -15.29 8.11
C GLN A 143 -1.29 -16.61 7.85
N GLY A 144 -1.94 -17.12 8.89
CA GLY A 144 -2.88 -18.24 8.75
C GLY A 144 -4.25 -17.71 8.36
N MET A 145 -4.79 -18.19 7.24
CA MET A 145 -6.09 -17.77 6.72
C MET A 145 -6.91 -19.00 6.33
N THR A 146 -8.23 -18.81 6.25
CA THR A 146 -9.12 -19.84 5.68
C THR A 146 -8.82 -20.06 4.19
N PRO A 147 -9.16 -21.22 3.61
CA PRO A 147 -8.96 -21.49 2.18
C PRO A 147 -9.61 -20.40 1.29
N GLU A 148 -10.79 -19.93 1.66
CA GLU A 148 -11.52 -18.87 0.96
C GLU A 148 -10.78 -17.54 1.06
N GLY A 149 -10.26 -17.21 2.26
CA GLY A 149 -9.46 -16.02 2.49
C GLY A 149 -8.15 -16.03 1.70
N LEU A 150 -7.48 -17.19 1.58
CA LEU A 150 -6.27 -17.34 0.76
C LEU A 150 -6.55 -17.13 -0.74
N GLN A 151 -7.70 -17.62 -1.22
CA GLN A 151 -8.11 -17.41 -2.61
C GLN A 151 -8.50 -15.94 -2.87
N ALA A 152 -9.13 -15.29 -1.89
CA ALA A 152 -9.53 -13.88 -1.99
C ALA A 152 -8.34 -12.91 -2.08
N LEU A 153 -7.13 -13.32 -1.65
CA LEU A 153 -5.92 -12.51 -1.81
C LEU A 153 -5.48 -12.33 -3.27
N ASN A 154 -6.01 -13.17 -4.18
CA ASN A 154 -5.73 -13.12 -5.62
C ASN A 154 -4.22 -13.07 -5.94
N ILE A 155 -3.39 -13.84 -5.21
CA ILE A 155 -1.94 -13.84 -5.36
C ILE A 155 -1.56 -14.51 -6.68
N GLU A 156 -0.70 -13.87 -7.45
CA GLU A 156 -0.15 -14.45 -8.68
C GLU A 156 0.90 -15.53 -8.33
N ILE A 157 0.57 -16.79 -8.61
CA ILE A 157 1.43 -17.92 -8.27
C ILE A 157 2.56 -18.03 -9.28
N GLY A 158 3.81 -18.05 -8.79
CA GLY A 158 4.99 -18.32 -9.60
C GLY A 158 5.24 -19.81 -9.75
N ASP A 159 5.55 -20.48 -8.65
CA ASP A 159 5.78 -21.91 -8.58
C ASP A 159 4.97 -22.54 -7.43
N GLY A 160 4.49 -23.77 -7.63
CA GLY A 160 3.72 -24.50 -6.62
C GLY A 160 2.22 -24.17 -6.63
N LYS A 161 1.60 -24.12 -5.45
CA LYS A 161 0.16 -23.86 -5.26
C LYS A 161 -0.11 -23.24 -3.90
N LEU A 162 -1.28 -22.62 -3.72
CA LEU A 162 -1.74 -22.16 -2.41
C LEU A 162 -1.98 -23.33 -1.45
N PRO A 163 -1.67 -23.17 -0.14
CA PRO A 163 -1.84 -24.20 0.89
C PRO A 163 -3.29 -24.27 1.38
N LEU A 164 -4.18 -24.82 0.57
CA LEU A 164 -5.61 -24.92 0.89
C LEU A 164 -5.96 -26.12 1.76
N ASP A 165 -5.06 -27.11 1.88
CA ASP A 165 -5.27 -28.34 2.67
C ASP A 165 -5.00 -28.08 4.16
N ASP A 166 -5.87 -28.59 5.03
CA ASP A 166 -5.79 -28.48 6.50
C ASP A 166 -4.96 -29.59 7.18
N LYS A 167 -4.60 -30.66 6.44
CA LYS A 167 -3.96 -31.85 7.01
C LYS A 167 -2.54 -31.62 7.45
N GLU A 168 -1.78 -30.84 6.72
CA GLU A 168 -0.39 -30.56 6.98
C GLU A 168 -0.09 -29.08 6.81
N LEU A 169 0.66 -28.51 7.77
CA LEU A 169 1.09 -27.13 7.67
C LEU A 169 2.09 -26.99 6.52
N GLN A 170 1.77 -26.19 5.54
CA GLN A 170 2.60 -25.85 4.40
C GLN A 170 2.68 -24.32 4.27
N PHE A 171 3.81 -23.81 3.80
CA PHE A 171 4.02 -22.39 3.63
C PHE A 171 4.04 -22.00 2.16
N PHE A 172 3.33 -20.92 1.86
CA PHE A 172 3.41 -20.20 0.59
C PHE A 172 4.08 -18.85 0.85
N TYR A 173 5.14 -18.56 0.13
CA TYR A 173 5.97 -17.39 0.37
C TYR A 173 5.68 -16.28 -0.62
N GLY A 174 5.53 -15.07 -0.12
CA GLY A 174 5.56 -13.87 -0.93
C GLY A 174 6.91 -13.68 -1.62
N ASN A 175 6.92 -12.96 -2.71
CA ASN A 175 8.10 -12.84 -3.60
C ASN A 175 9.27 -12.06 -2.99
N ARG A 176 9.09 -11.43 -1.83
CA ARG A 176 10.11 -10.64 -1.13
C ARG A 176 10.56 -11.24 0.20
N VAL A 177 9.91 -12.27 0.70
CA VAL A 177 10.27 -12.90 1.99
C VAL A 177 11.75 -13.29 2.04
N ALA A 178 12.31 -13.80 0.94
CA ALA A 178 13.72 -14.16 0.87
C ALA A 178 14.69 -12.96 0.93
N ALA A 179 14.19 -11.73 0.75
CA ALA A 179 15.02 -10.52 0.79
C ALA A 179 15.47 -10.15 2.19
N ASP A 180 14.67 -10.51 3.21
CA ASP A 180 14.91 -10.11 4.61
C ASP A 180 15.89 -11.03 5.34
N PHE A 181 16.36 -12.09 4.69
CA PHE A 181 17.42 -12.94 5.23
C PHE A 181 18.75 -12.21 5.31
N TYR A 182 19.32 -12.14 6.50
CA TYR A 182 20.60 -11.50 6.76
C TYR A 182 21.56 -12.40 7.53
N ASN A 183 22.86 -12.09 7.48
CA ASN A 183 23.87 -12.76 8.30
C ASN A 183 23.98 -12.04 9.66
N PRO A 184 23.61 -12.68 10.79
CA PRO A 184 23.61 -12.03 12.09
C PRO A 184 25.00 -11.67 12.64
N ARG A 185 26.09 -12.16 12.02
CA ARG A 185 27.47 -11.82 12.40
C ARG A 185 28.02 -10.62 11.68
N THR A 186 27.69 -10.48 10.38
CA THR A 186 28.20 -9.38 9.52
C THR A 186 27.17 -8.30 9.30
N TYR A 187 25.89 -8.57 9.60
CA TYR A 187 24.74 -7.71 9.30
C TYR A 187 24.58 -7.42 7.80
N GLU A 188 25.10 -8.30 6.94
CA GLU A 188 24.94 -8.19 5.50
C GLU A 188 23.58 -8.80 5.09
N TYR A 189 22.86 -8.05 4.25
CA TYR A 189 21.64 -8.46 3.59
C TYR A 189 21.92 -8.78 2.12
N PRO A 190 22.06 -10.05 1.71
CA PRO A 190 22.50 -10.40 0.36
C PRO A 190 21.66 -9.80 -0.75
N TYR A 191 20.36 -9.66 -0.52
CA TYR A 191 19.46 -9.04 -1.49
C TYR A 191 19.69 -7.53 -1.62
N TYR A 192 19.71 -6.80 -0.51
CA TYR A 192 19.85 -5.33 -0.53
C TYR A 192 21.27 -4.89 -0.90
N ASP A 193 22.27 -5.70 -0.54
CA ASP A 193 23.68 -5.38 -0.81
C ASP A 193 24.14 -5.80 -2.21
N LYS A 194 23.63 -6.95 -2.73
CA LYS A 194 24.13 -7.60 -3.95
C LYS A 194 23.05 -7.94 -4.96
N GLY A 195 21.77 -7.73 -4.65
CA GLY A 195 20.64 -8.08 -5.51
C GLY A 195 20.38 -9.59 -5.64
N VAL A 196 20.90 -10.41 -4.71
CA VAL A 196 20.78 -11.88 -4.78
C VAL A 196 20.09 -12.39 -3.53
N PHE A 197 19.06 -13.22 -3.70
CA PHE A 197 18.40 -13.90 -2.59
C PHE A 197 19.34 -14.91 -1.94
N ALA A 198 19.36 -14.94 -0.60
CA ALA A 198 20.14 -15.89 0.17
C ALA A 198 19.53 -17.31 0.18
N VAL A 199 18.23 -17.42 -0.09
CA VAL A 199 17.41 -18.62 0.06
C VAL A 199 16.51 -18.78 -1.16
N ASP A 200 16.41 -20.02 -1.67
CA ASP A 200 15.41 -20.45 -2.64
C ASP A 200 14.44 -21.43 -1.95
N PHE A 201 13.27 -20.96 -1.55
CA PHE A 201 12.31 -21.76 -0.79
C PHE A 201 11.81 -23.01 -1.51
N MET A 202 11.93 -23.07 -2.84
CA MET A 202 11.53 -24.27 -3.61
C MET A 202 12.59 -25.35 -3.59
N LYS A 203 13.87 -25.01 -3.35
CA LYS A 203 15.01 -25.94 -3.38
C LYS A 203 15.64 -26.16 -2.02
N ASP A 204 15.62 -25.13 -1.18
CA ASP A 204 16.34 -25.11 0.08
C ASP A 204 15.45 -25.52 1.25
N SER A 205 16.03 -26.25 2.21
CA SER A 205 15.33 -26.61 3.44
C SER A 205 15.59 -25.57 4.53
N VAL A 206 14.55 -24.80 4.87
CA VAL A 206 14.61 -23.77 5.90
C VAL A 206 14.10 -24.31 7.23
N PHE A 207 14.77 -23.96 8.32
CA PHE A 207 14.36 -24.31 9.67
C PHE A 207 13.57 -23.15 10.29
N PHE A 208 12.43 -23.47 10.89
CA PHE A 208 11.55 -22.50 11.54
C PHE A 208 11.54 -22.68 13.06
N ILE A 209 11.51 -21.57 13.78
CA ILE A 209 11.42 -21.50 15.23
C ILE A 209 10.19 -20.68 15.57
N PHE A 210 9.15 -21.32 16.14
CA PHE A 210 7.91 -20.65 16.53
C PHE A 210 8.03 -19.89 17.84
N ASP A 211 8.89 -20.35 18.76
CA ASP A 211 9.13 -19.72 20.07
C ASP A 211 10.25 -18.67 19.91
N GLN A 212 9.86 -17.48 19.49
CA GLN A 212 10.76 -16.36 19.25
C GLN A 212 11.40 -15.88 20.57
N ASP A 213 10.65 -15.88 21.66
CA ASP A 213 11.15 -15.46 22.98
C ASP A 213 12.27 -16.40 23.46
N ALA A 214 12.08 -17.72 23.30
CA ALA A 214 13.13 -18.70 23.61
C ALA A 214 14.37 -18.54 22.69
N TYR A 215 14.17 -18.16 21.44
CA TYR A 215 15.28 -17.87 20.53
C TYR A 215 16.12 -16.69 21.01
N TYR A 216 15.52 -15.54 21.32
CA TYR A 216 16.25 -14.38 21.80
C TYR A 216 16.86 -14.59 23.18
N ALA A 217 16.17 -15.27 24.08
CA ALA A 217 16.72 -15.65 25.38
C ALA A 217 18.00 -16.51 25.22
N SER A 218 18.02 -17.44 24.25
CA SER A 218 19.18 -18.27 23.99
C SER A 218 20.38 -17.49 23.41
N GLN A 219 20.12 -16.43 22.63
CA GLN A 219 21.16 -15.55 22.06
C GLN A 219 21.79 -14.65 23.14
N ASN A 220 20.97 -14.09 24.04
CA ASN A 220 21.41 -13.19 25.10
C ASN A 220 22.18 -13.90 26.22
N SER A 221 21.91 -15.20 26.46
CA SER A 221 22.63 -16.00 27.47
C SER A 221 24.11 -16.21 27.14
N GLY A 222 24.51 -16.06 25.88
CA GLY A 222 25.91 -16.16 25.43
C GLY A 222 26.75 -14.91 25.72
N SER A 223 26.16 -13.78 26.08
CA SER A 223 26.85 -12.49 26.24
C SER A 223 27.06 -12.04 27.69
N SER A 224 26.41 -12.68 28.66
CA SER A 224 26.51 -12.29 30.08
C SER A 224 27.20 -13.37 30.89
N GLY A 225 28.52 -13.32 30.96
CA GLY A 225 29.32 -14.12 31.90
C GLY A 225 29.09 -13.67 33.36
N ARG A 226 27.88 -13.85 33.91
CA ARG A 226 27.60 -13.75 35.33
C ARG A 226 26.71 -14.91 35.76
N ASP A 227 27.23 -15.65 36.75
CA ASP A 227 26.59 -16.76 37.44
C ASP A 227 25.10 -16.57 37.68
N GLY A 228 24.31 -17.43 37.08
CA GLY A 228 22.89 -17.55 37.32
C GLY A 228 22.34 -18.69 36.49
N ASP A 229 22.11 -19.82 37.13
CA ASP A 229 21.55 -21.09 36.69
C ASP A 229 20.25 -20.94 35.82
N SER A 230 20.41 -20.44 34.60
CA SER A 230 19.36 -20.49 33.58
C SER A 230 19.79 -21.43 32.46
N THR A 231 19.52 -22.72 32.67
CA THR A 231 19.53 -23.74 31.61
C THR A 231 18.46 -23.39 30.58
N THR A 232 18.73 -22.40 29.72
CA THR A 232 17.85 -22.08 28.60
C THR A 232 17.92 -23.24 27.61
N THR A 233 16.85 -24.02 27.59
CA THR A 233 16.72 -25.09 26.60
C THR A 233 16.72 -24.46 25.19
N PRO A 234 17.60 -24.91 24.28
CA PRO A 234 17.63 -24.33 22.94
C PRO A 234 16.27 -24.49 22.25
N PRO A 235 15.81 -23.46 21.50
CA PRO A 235 14.50 -23.48 20.88
C PRO A 235 14.40 -24.61 19.85
N LYS A 236 13.26 -25.26 19.79
CA LYS A 236 12.99 -26.34 18.84
C LYS A 236 12.90 -25.78 17.43
N LYS A 237 13.56 -26.45 16.50
CA LYS A 237 13.52 -26.16 15.07
C LYS A 237 12.55 -27.11 14.38
N TYR A 238 11.79 -26.58 13.45
CA TYR A 238 10.82 -27.32 12.65
C TYR A 238 11.15 -27.17 11.17
N LEU A 239 10.91 -28.22 10.40
CA LEU A 239 10.91 -28.18 8.94
C LEU A 239 9.46 -28.16 8.49
N ILE A 240 9.10 -27.16 7.69
CA ILE A 240 7.76 -27.02 7.14
C ILE A 240 7.88 -27.09 5.62
N PRO A 241 7.09 -27.95 4.95
CA PRO A 241 7.11 -28.06 3.50
C PRO A 241 6.69 -26.75 2.83
N THR A 242 7.31 -26.42 1.71
CA THR A 242 6.91 -25.31 0.86
C THR A 242 5.74 -25.73 -0.03
N ALA A 243 4.65 -24.99 -0.01
CA ALA A 243 3.52 -25.15 -0.92
C ALA A 243 3.77 -24.46 -2.26
N GLY A 244 4.35 -23.27 -2.21
CA GLY A 244 4.65 -22.48 -3.39
C GLY A 244 5.24 -21.13 -3.06
N VAL A 245 5.52 -20.37 -4.12
CA VAL A 245 6.04 -18.99 -4.04
C VAL A 245 5.27 -18.09 -5.00
N GLU A 246 5.11 -16.84 -4.60
CA GLU A 246 4.53 -15.78 -5.43
C GLU A 246 5.43 -15.49 -6.63
N LYS A 247 4.83 -15.16 -7.76
CA LYS A 247 5.55 -14.77 -8.96
C LYS A 247 6.37 -13.50 -8.73
N GLN A 248 7.61 -13.52 -9.19
CA GLN A 248 8.45 -12.33 -9.17
C GLN A 248 7.91 -11.28 -10.14
N SER A 249 7.78 -10.04 -9.69
CA SER A 249 7.40 -8.93 -10.57
C SER A 249 8.53 -8.61 -11.54
N GLU A 250 8.24 -8.56 -12.84
CA GLU A 250 9.21 -8.20 -13.89
C GLU A 250 9.68 -6.74 -13.76
N ASP A 251 8.80 -5.87 -13.27
CA ASP A 251 9.07 -4.43 -13.11
C ASP A 251 9.75 -4.07 -11.79
N GLY A 252 10.07 -5.05 -10.95
CA GLY A 252 10.61 -4.83 -9.61
C GLY A 252 9.63 -4.17 -8.64
N ARG A 253 8.35 -4.05 -9.00
CA ARG A 253 7.29 -3.52 -8.12
C ARG A 253 7.08 -4.43 -6.94
N TYR A 254 6.70 -3.84 -5.82
CA TYR A 254 6.37 -4.58 -4.61
C TYR A 254 4.93 -5.07 -4.70
N SER A 255 4.72 -6.37 -4.42
CA SER A 255 3.39 -6.90 -4.13
C SER A 255 3.05 -6.63 -2.67
N ALA A 256 1.79 -6.32 -2.37
CA ALA A 256 1.29 -6.22 -1.00
C ALA A 256 1.50 -7.50 -0.21
N ASN A 257 1.46 -8.62 -0.91
CA ASN A 257 1.60 -9.96 -0.36
C ASN A 257 3.06 -10.42 -0.26
N GLY A 258 4.00 -9.65 -0.85
CA GLY A 258 5.37 -10.07 -1.10
C GLY A 258 6.21 -10.37 0.14
N TYR A 259 5.93 -9.72 1.27
CA TYR A 259 6.69 -9.88 2.52
C TYR A 259 6.08 -10.86 3.53
N ASN A 260 4.94 -11.46 3.22
CA ASN A 260 4.23 -12.35 4.13
C ASN A 260 4.38 -13.81 3.70
N VAL A 261 4.25 -14.69 4.68
CA VAL A 261 4.15 -16.13 4.48
C VAL A 261 2.72 -16.56 4.78
N TYR A 262 2.10 -17.25 3.86
CA TYR A 262 0.70 -17.67 3.95
C TYR A 262 0.59 -19.16 4.25
N CYS A 263 -0.37 -19.53 5.06
CA CYS A 263 -0.69 -20.91 5.36
C CYS A 263 -2.17 -21.09 5.70
N ASN A 264 -2.60 -22.34 5.72
CA ASN A 264 -3.95 -22.69 6.18
C ASN A 264 -4.09 -22.43 7.68
N LEU A 265 -5.17 -21.76 8.09
CA LEU A 265 -5.45 -21.36 9.48
C LEU A 265 -5.58 -22.56 10.41
N ASP A 266 -6.30 -23.60 9.98
CA ASP A 266 -6.54 -24.80 10.81
C ASP A 266 -5.27 -25.60 11.01
N ALA A 267 -4.47 -25.78 9.94
CA ALA A 267 -3.17 -26.45 9.99
C ALA A 267 -2.18 -25.67 10.89
N LEU A 268 -2.18 -24.32 10.83
CA LEU A 268 -1.38 -23.48 11.70
C LEU A 268 -1.82 -23.63 13.15
N THR A 269 -3.12 -23.50 13.42
CA THR A 269 -3.71 -23.60 14.76
C THR A 269 -3.40 -24.97 15.41
N ALA A 270 -3.57 -26.08 14.68
CA ALA A 270 -3.25 -27.40 15.13
C ALA A 270 -1.75 -27.55 15.46
N THR A 271 -0.88 -26.95 14.61
CA THR A 271 0.56 -26.98 14.83
C THR A 271 0.97 -26.15 16.05
N LEU A 272 0.42 -24.95 16.23
CA LEU A 272 0.69 -24.10 17.39
C LEU A 272 0.24 -24.77 18.70
N LYS A 273 -0.95 -25.36 18.74
CA LYS A 273 -1.43 -26.15 19.89
C LYS A 273 -0.51 -27.32 20.24
N ARG A 274 0.09 -27.98 19.22
CA ARG A 274 1.06 -29.06 19.39
C ARG A 274 2.43 -28.57 19.87
N VAL A 275 2.91 -27.45 19.36
CA VAL A 275 4.22 -26.86 19.69
C VAL A 275 4.22 -26.30 21.11
N PHE A 276 3.25 -25.46 21.41
CA PHE A 276 3.19 -24.75 22.68
C PHE A 276 2.49 -25.52 23.81
N ARG A 277 1.62 -26.46 23.48
CA ARG A 277 0.84 -27.28 24.46
C ARG A 277 0.15 -26.43 25.52
N ASN A 278 0.81 -26.31 26.68
CA ASN A 278 0.29 -25.57 27.85
C ASN A 278 0.96 -24.20 28.03
N LYS A 279 1.86 -23.80 27.13
CA LYS A 279 2.49 -22.48 27.15
C LYS A 279 1.65 -21.47 26.38
N ALA A 280 1.75 -20.21 26.76
CA ALA A 280 1.19 -19.12 25.97
C ALA A 280 1.87 -19.07 24.58
N ILE A 281 1.05 -18.85 23.55
CA ILE A 281 1.55 -18.65 22.21
C ILE A 281 1.96 -17.18 22.11
N PRO A 282 3.14 -16.84 21.56
CA PRO A 282 3.55 -15.46 21.34
C PRO A 282 2.48 -14.68 20.56
N GLY A 283 2.20 -13.46 20.99
CA GLY A 283 1.15 -12.62 20.38
C GLY A 283 -0.29 -12.95 20.81
N GLN A 284 -0.52 -14.06 21.52
CA GLN A 284 -1.85 -14.39 22.06
C GLN A 284 -2.03 -13.84 23.48
N PRO A 285 -3.23 -13.32 23.80
CA PRO A 285 -3.52 -12.85 25.15
C PRO A 285 -3.48 -14.00 26.18
N THR A 286 -3.13 -13.65 27.41
CA THR A 286 -3.12 -14.58 28.54
C THR A 286 -4.14 -14.16 29.59
N THR A 287 -4.59 -15.12 30.39
CA THR A 287 -5.43 -14.84 31.56
C THR A 287 -4.64 -14.04 32.59
N SER A 288 -5.33 -13.42 33.57
CA SER A 288 -4.71 -12.71 34.69
C SER A 288 -3.67 -13.53 35.47
N ASN A 289 -3.73 -14.85 35.38
CA ASN A 289 -2.79 -15.79 36.00
C ASN A 289 -1.67 -16.24 35.04
N GLY A 290 -1.49 -15.59 33.87
CA GLY A 290 -0.48 -15.92 32.85
C GLY A 290 -0.71 -17.23 32.09
N LYS A 291 -1.90 -17.85 32.23
CA LYS A 291 -2.25 -19.06 31.48
C LYS A 291 -2.83 -18.74 30.13
N PRO A 292 -2.57 -19.55 29.10
CA PRO A 292 -3.21 -19.38 27.81
C PRO A 292 -4.72 -19.58 27.91
N TYR A 293 -5.47 -18.88 27.06
CA TYR A 293 -6.87 -19.18 26.82
C TYR A 293 -7.02 -20.52 26.09
N LYS A 294 -8.20 -21.12 26.17
CA LYS A 294 -8.49 -22.38 25.51
C LYS A 294 -8.58 -22.21 23.99
N ASP A 295 -9.17 -21.09 23.58
CA ASP A 295 -9.39 -20.75 22.19
C ASP A 295 -8.40 -19.67 21.79
N LEU A 296 -8.00 -19.66 20.51
CA LEU A 296 -7.12 -18.66 19.95
C LEU A 296 -7.95 -17.46 19.47
N PHE A 297 -7.38 -16.28 19.61
CA PHE A 297 -7.96 -15.05 19.09
C PHE A 297 -7.29 -14.70 17.77
N TYR A 298 -8.08 -14.20 16.83
CA TYR A 298 -7.55 -13.72 15.56
C TYR A 298 -6.80 -12.42 15.73
N SER A 299 -5.79 -12.21 14.94
CA SER A 299 -4.99 -10.97 14.96
C SER A 299 -5.65 -9.84 14.19
N VAL A 300 -6.30 -10.22 13.07
CA VAL A 300 -7.00 -9.30 12.16
C VAL A 300 -8.19 -10.04 11.57
N LEU A 301 -9.31 -9.35 11.35
CA LEU A 301 -10.39 -9.83 10.48
C LEU A 301 -10.37 -8.97 9.21
N LYS A 302 -10.32 -9.60 8.05
CA LYS A 302 -10.47 -8.92 6.76
C LYS A 302 -11.94 -9.00 6.35
N VAL A 303 -12.61 -7.86 6.35
CA VAL A 303 -14.02 -7.72 6.01
C VAL A 303 -14.13 -7.22 4.59
N ASN A 304 -14.75 -8.00 3.71
CA ASN A 304 -15.04 -7.59 2.35
C ASN A 304 -16.43 -6.99 2.26
N VAL A 305 -16.51 -5.81 1.65
CA VAL A 305 -17.74 -5.05 1.44
C VAL A 305 -18.16 -5.17 -0.03
N ASP A 306 -19.46 -5.17 -0.29
CA ASP A 306 -20.07 -5.34 -1.62
C ASP A 306 -19.71 -4.22 -2.60
N ASP A 307 -19.62 -2.97 -2.12
CA ASP A 307 -19.32 -1.80 -2.94
C ASP A 307 -18.42 -0.82 -2.18
N ILE A 308 -17.55 -0.12 -2.93
CA ILE A 308 -16.64 0.89 -2.40
C ILE A 308 -17.42 2.05 -1.75
N ASP A 309 -18.59 2.38 -2.26
CA ASP A 309 -19.42 3.47 -1.73
C ASP A 309 -19.95 3.15 -0.32
N ASN A 310 -20.06 1.88 0.04
CA ASN A 310 -20.52 1.41 1.35
C ASN A 310 -19.39 1.29 2.39
N MET A 311 -18.14 1.36 1.96
CA MET A 311 -16.96 1.12 2.81
C MET A 311 -16.93 1.99 4.07
N ILE A 312 -17.16 3.29 3.91
CA ILE A 312 -17.12 4.25 5.04
C ILE A 312 -18.24 3.93 6.04
N ALA A 313 -19.43 3.64 5.54
CA ALA A 313 -20.58 3.33 6.40
C ALA A 313 -20.36 2.02 7.19
N VAL A 314 -19.82 0.98 6.55
CA VAL A 314 -19.48 -0.29 7.22
C VAL A 314 -18.34 -0.09 8.21
N GLN A 315 -17.31 0.68 7.86
CA GLN A 315 -16.20 1.00 8.76
C GLN A 315 -16.69 1.72 10.03
N GLU A 316 -17.57 2.71 9.90
CA GLU A 316 -18.17 3.41 11.03
C GLU A 316 -19.04 2.49 11.91
N GLN A 317 -19.79 1.56 11.30
CA GLN A 317 -20.55 0.56 12.06
C GLN A 317 -19.63 -0.37 12.86
N ILE A 318 -18.53 -0.83 12.27
CA ILE A 318 -17.55 -1.67 12.95
C ILE A 318 -16.88 -0.91 14.12
N GLN A 319 -16.53 0.35 13.91
CA GLN A 319 -15.98 1.22 14.97
C GLN A 319 -16.99 1.48 16.09
N ALA A 320 -18.27 1.67 15.76
CA ALA A 320 -19.34 1.82 16.75
C ALA A 320 -19.55 0.57 17.62
N LEU A 321 -19.21 -0.62 17.13
CA LEU A 321 -19.17 -1.86 17.89
C LEU A 321 -17.99 -1.95 18.85
N GLY A 322 -17.02 -1.02 18.77
CA GLY A 322 -15.85 -0.93 19.64
C GLY A 322 -14.61 -1.63 19.09
N TYR A 323 -14.59 -2.02 17.83
CA TYR A 323 -13.41 -2.53 17.12
C TYR A 323 -12.63 -1.40 16.46
N GLU A 324 -11.34 -1.59 16.26
CA GLU A 324 -10.53 -0.73 15.39
C GLU A 324 -10.69 -1.20 13.94
N ALA A 325 -11.19 -0.33 13.07
CA ALA A 325 -11.38 -0.63 11.67
C ALA A 325 -10.64 0.38 10.81
N SER A 326 -9.82 -0.09 9.89
CA SER A 326 -9.05 0.73 8.95
C SER A 326 -9.22 0.20 7.52
N SER A 327 -9.24 1.11 6.56
CA SER A 327 -9.33 0.78 5.14
C SER A 327 -8.40 1.68 4.32
N ASN A 328 -8.14 1.27 3.08
CA ASN A 328 -7.35 2.07 2.16
C ASN A 328 -8.10 3.30 1.63
N ILE A 329 -9.40 3.44 1.94
CA ILE A 329 -10.24 4.51 1.38
C ILE A 329 -9.80 5.90 1.85
N GLU A 330 -9.36 6.04 3.09
CA GLU A 330 -8.86 7.30 3.63
C GLU A 330 -7.57 7.76 2.90
N TRP A 331 -6.70 6.82 2.57
CA TRP A 331 -5.50 7.09 1.78
C TRP A 331 -5.87 7.49 0.35
N ILE A 332 -6.86 6.80 -0.26
CA ILE A 332 -7.39 7.12 -1.60
C ILE A 332 -7.95 8.54 -1.62
N GLU A 333 -8.82 8.88 -0.69
CA GLU A 333 -9.39 10.24 -0.60
C GLU A 333 -8.32 11.31 -0.40
N SER A 334 -7.35 11.07 0.48
CA SER A 334 -6.23 11.99 0.70
C SER A 334 -5.43 12.20 -0.57
N THR A 335 -5.13 11.12 -1.29
CA THR A 335 -4.39 11.15 -2.55
C THR A 335 -5.17 11.87 -3.64
N GLN A 336 -6.47 11.59 -3.77
CA GLN A 336 -7.35 12.31 -4.72
C GLN A 336 -7.44 13.80 -4.41
N LYS A 337 -7.53 14.19 -3.14
CA LYS A 337 -7.50 15.60 -2.72
C LYS A 337 -6.19 16.29 -3.09
N GLN A 338 -5.05 15.59 -2.93
CA GLN A 338 -3.76 16.12 -3.40
C GLN A 338 -3.72 16.33 -4.91
N TYR A 339 -4.21 15.36 -5.69
CA TYR A 339 -4.25 15.47 -7.14
C TYR A 339 -5.19 16.60 -7.61
N ALA A 340 -6.35 16.75 -6.97
CA ALA A 340 -7.27 17.85 -7.24
C ALA A 340 -6.60 19.22 -7.01
N ASN A 341 -5.80 19.36 -5.96
CA ASN A 341 -5.06 20.59 -5.70
C ASN A 341 -3.99 20.85 -6.77
N ILE A 342 -3.25 19.84 -7.19
CA ILE A 342 -2.25 19.97 -8.28
C ILE A 342 -2.95 20.36 -9.58
N GLN A 343 -4.07 19.71 -9.91
CA GLN A 343 -4.88 20.04 -11.09
C GLN A 343 -5.40 21.47 -11.06
N ALA A 344 -5.88 21.93 -9.91
CA ALA A 344 -6.35 23.31 -9.73
C ALA A 344 -5.21 24.32 -9.95
N MET A 345 -4.02 24.05 -9.43
CA MET A 345 -2.84 24.91 -9.66
C MET A 345 -2.45 24.96 -11.14
N LEU A 346 -2.34 23.80 -11.80
CA LEU A 346 -1.99 23.74 -13.23
C LEU A 346 -3.07 24.37 -14.10
N GLY A 347 -4.35 24.17 -13.77
CA GLY A 347 -5.48 24.81 -14.43
C GLY A 347 -5.45 26.32 -14.28
N GLY A 348 -5.13 26.82 -13.09
CA GLY A 348 -4.96 28.25 -12.81
C GLY A 348 -3.83 28.88 -13.65
N ILE A 349 -2.67 28.25 -13.70
CA ILE A 349 -1.53 28.69 -14.53
C ILE A 349 -1.92 28.69 -16.01
N GLY A 350 -2.59 27.65 -16.48
CA GLY A 350 -3.08 27.55 -17.86
C GLY A 350 -4.08 28.64 -18.21
N ALA A 351 -5.05 28.90 -17.31
CA ALA A 351 -6.07 29.94 -17.51
C ALA A 351 -5.44 31.34 -17.59
N ILE A 352 -4.52 31.68 -16.68
CA ILE A 352 -3.81 32.97 -16.70
C ILE A 352 -2.99 33.13 -18.00
N SER A 353 -2.27 32.06 -18.38
CA SER A 353 -1.45 32.05 -19.61
C SER A 353 -2.31 32.28 -20.86
N LEU A 354 -3.46 31.60 -20.96
CA LEU A 354 -4.40 31.78 -22.06
C LEU A 354 -5.01 33.20 -22.06
N LEU A 355 -5.33 33.78 -20.90
CA LEU A 355 -5.84 35.13 -20.78
C LEU A 355 -4.82 36.15 -21.29
N VAL A 356 -3.55 36.02 -20.90
CA VAL A 356 -2.46 36.87 -21.40
C VAL A 356 -2.31 36.74 -22.91
N ALA A 357 -2.37 35.51 -23.43
CA ALA A 357 -2.32 35.25 -24.87
C ALA A 357 -3.50 35.89 -25.61
N ALA A 358 -4.72 35.79 -25.06
CA ALA A 358 -5.93 36.38 -25.63
C ALA A 358 -5.83 37.92 -25.72
N ILE A 359 -5.33 38.59 -24.66
CA ILE A 359 -5.07 40.01 -24.65
C ILE A 359 -4.03 40.36 -25.73
N GLY A 360 -2.96 39.58 -25.84
CA GLY A 360 -1.93 39.77 -26.85
C GLY A 360 -2.45 39.64 -28.29
N ILE A 361 -3.30 38.65 -28.55
CA ILE A 361 -3.95 38.42 -29.85
C ILE A 361 -4.92 39.59 -30.14
N THR A 362 -5.74 39.98 -29.21
CA THR A 362 -6.69 41.10 -29.35
C THR A 362 -5.96 42.39 -29.70
N ASN A 363 -4.89 42.70 -28.99
CA ASN A 363 -4.08 43.88 -29.26
C ASN A 363 -3.44 43.86 -30.65
N THR A 364 -2.99 42.67 -31.11
CA THR A 364 -2.42 42.48 -32.44
C THR A 364 -3.48 42.62 -33.52
N MET A 365 -4.66 42.07 -33.35
CA MET A 365 -5.81 42.22 -34.23
C MET A 365 -6.27 43.68 -34.38
N MET A 366 -6.45 44.34 -33.25
CA MET A 366 -6.85 45.76 -33.21
C MET A 366 -5.89 46.65 -34.00
N MET A 367 -4.57 46.44 -33.83
CA MET A 367 -3.57 47.18 -34.55
C MET A 367 -3.59 46.91 -36.07
N SER A 368 -3.81 45.62 -36.46
CA SER A 368 -3.96 45.25 -37.85
C SER A 368 -5.18 45.91 -38.52
N ILE A 369 -6.30 45.95 -37.82
CA ILE A 369 -7.51 46.61 -38.26
C ILE A 369 -7.26 48.12 -38.43
N TYR A 370 -6.60 48.77 -37.47
CA TYR A 370 -6.25 50.18 -37.57
C TYR A 370 -5.36 50.52 -38.79
N GLU A 371 -4.34 49.71 -39.05
CA GLU A 371 -3.46 49.85 -40.20
C GLU A 371 -4.24 49.69 -41.52
N ARG A 372 -5.12 48.69 -41.62
CA ARG A 372 -5.96 48.44 -42.80
C ARG A 372 -6.99 49.56 -43.01
N THR A 373 -7.62 50.04 -41.96
CA THR A 373 -8.58 51.15 -42.01
C THR A 373 -7.92 52.43 -42.51
N LYS A 374 -6.66 52.69 -42.10
CA LYS A 374 -5.87 53.81 -42.60
C LYS A 374 -5.52 53.68 -44.07
N GLU A 375 -5.10 52.49 -44.54
CA GLU A 375 -4.82 52.20 -45.94
C GLU A 375 -6.08 52.39 -46.82
N ILE A 376 -7.22 51.86 -46.38
CA ILE A 376 -8.51 52.00 -47.04
C ILE A 376 -8.95 53.47 -47.10
N GLY A 377 -8.76 54.21 -46.00
CA GLY A 377 -9.04 55.66 -45.93
C GLY A 377 -8.24 56.47 -46.97
N VAL A 378 -6.93 56.17 -47.12
CA VAL A 378 -6.07 56.81 -48.12
C VAL A 378 -6.49 56.44 -49.55
N MET A 379 -6.84 55.19 -49.81
CA MET A 379 -7.34 54.78 -51.14
C MET A 379 -8.66 55.44 -51.52
N LYS A 380 -9.57 55.65 -50.51
CA LYS A 380 -10.83 56.31 -50.72
C LYS A 380 -10.67 57.81 -51.00
N VAL A 381 -9.69 58.49 -50.38
CA VAL A 381 -9.35 59.90 -50.67
C VAL A 381 -8.72 60.05 -52.08
N LEU A 382 -8.00 59.05 -52.56
CA LEU A 382 -7.41 59.00 -53.89
C LEU A 382 -8.41 58.60 -54.99
N GLY A 383 -9.71 58.45 -54.67
CA GLY A 383 -10.76 58.19 -55.67
C GLY A 383 -10.92 56.73 -56.13
N CYS A 384 -10.37 55.78 -55.42
CA CYS A 384 -10.65 54.37 -55.68
C CYS A 384 -12.07 54.02 -55.20
N ASP A 385 -12.94 53.70 -56.16
CA ASP A 385 -14.26 53.13 -55.91
C ASP A 385 -14.11 51.69 -55.43
N MET A 386 -14.85 51.30 -54.35
CA MET A 386 -14.79 49.95 -53.79
C MET A 386 -15.86 49.09 -54.39
#